data_ded58b08c84814b1d0a252b9f0a7c47a
#
_entry.id   ded58b08c84814b1d0a252b9f0a7c47a
#
_cell.length_a   1.000
_cell.length_b   1.000
_cell.length_c   1.000
_cell.angle_alpha   90.00
_cell.angle_beta   90.00
_cell.angle_gamma   90.00
#
_symmetry.space_group_name_H-M   'P 1'
#
loop_
_entity.id
_entity.type
_entity.pdbx_description
1 polymer ?
#
loop_
_entity_poly.entity_id
_entity_poly.type
_entity_poly.pdbx_seq_one_letter_code
_entity_poly.pdbx_strand_id
1 'polypeptide(L)'
;MSLPRLKLDRDRVLQLTIPVVLLALWSLFIYLFAPSGGKDAKQIVIKPGFSTAQIARLLHKEGVISSPLGFRLLVRLEGVGGKLKAGNYLLSGELSPRQIVRKLAEGQVDTISITIPEGYNTKQIASLVEKN
;
A
#
# COMPACT_ATOMS: atom_id res chain seq x y z
N MET A 1 -54.17 25.83 -5.03
CA MET A 1 -52.86 25.66 -5.73
C MET A 1 -52.33 24.31 -5.34
N SER A 2 -52.63 23.29 -6.16
CA SER A 2 -52.25 21.89 -5.89
C SER A 2 -50.83 21.67 -6.34
N LEU A 3 -49.93 21.38 -5.43
CA LEU A 3 -48.56 20.95 -5.71
C LEU A 3 -48.61 19.65 -6.52
N PRO A 4 -47.91 19.56 -7.63
CA PRO A 4 -47.86 18.32 -8.40
C PRO A 4 -47.20 17.26 -7.52
N ARG A 5 -47.91 16.19 -7.19
CA ARG A 5 -47.32 14.99 -6.58
C ARG A 5 -46.37 14.41 -7.62
N LEU A 6 -45.09 14.61 -7.43
CA LEU A 6 -44.06 13.91 -8.14
C LEU A 6 -44.26 12.41 -7.89
N LYS A 7 -44.98 11.74 -8.78
CA LYS A 7 -44.97 10.29 -8.88
C LYS A 7 -43.52 9.95 -9.28
N LEU A 8 -42.69 9.62 -8.30
CA LEU A 8 -41.42 8.99 -8.55
C LEU A 8 -41.73 7.61 -9.13
N ASP A 9 -41.74 7.53 -10.47
CA ASP A 9 -41.81 6.26 -11.18
C ASP A 9 -40.61 5.42 -10.72
N ARG A 10 -40.91 4.29 -10.12
CA ARG A 10 -39.86 3.34 -9.60
C ARG A 10 -38.78 3.07 -10.64
N ASP A 11 -39.16 3.03 -11.90
CA ASP A 11 -38.27 2.78 -13.02
C ASP A 11 -37.29 3.93 -13.28
N ARG A 12 -37.72 5.19 -13.11
CA ARG A 12 -36.85 6.38 -13.22
C ARG A 12 -35.89 6.49 -12.05
N VAL A 13 -36.34 6.16 -10.86
CA VAL A 13 -35.46 6.11 -9.67
C VAL A 13 -34.41 5.03 -9.84
N LEU A 14 -34.76 3.85 -10.33
CA LEU A 14 -33.82 2.77 -10.62
C LEU A 14 -32.81 3.17 -11.69
N GLN A 15 -33.25 3.82 -12.77
CA GLN A 15 -32.39 4.27 -13.84
C GLN A 15 -31.36 5.32 -13.40
N LEU A 16 -31.67 6.13 -12.39
CA LEU A 16 -30.73 7.12 -11.86
C LEU A 16 -29.86 6.57 -10.73
N THR A 17 -30.35 5.62 -9.94
CA THR A 17 -29.60 5.05 -8.82
C THR A 17 -28.48 4.11 -9.28
N ILE A 18 -28.70 3.34 -10.33
CA ILE A 18 -27.69 2.41 -10.87
C ILE A 18 -26.40 3.14 -11.29
N PRO A 19 -26.41 4.18 -12.13
CA PRO A 19 -25.19 4.88 -12.52
C PRO A 19 -24.52 5.59 -11.33
N VAL A 20 -25.29 6.12 -10.39
CA VAL A 20 -24.73 6.74 -9.19
C VAL A 20 -24.00 5.72 -8.33
N VAL A 21 -24.58 4.55 -8.11
CA VAL A 21 -23.93 3.45 -7.37
C VAL A 21 -22.68 2.96 -8.09
N LEU A 22 -22.73 2.81 -9.40
CA LEU A 22 -21.56 2.41 -10.20
C LEU A 22 -20.44 3.44 -10.12
N LEU A 23 -20.75 4.73 -10.20
CA LEU A 23 -19.78 5.81 -10.03
C LEU A 23 -19.18 5.82 -8.62
N ALA A 24 -19.99 5.60 -7.60
CA ALA A 24 -19.52 5.51 -6.22
C ALA A 24 -18.58 4.31 -6.03
N LEU A 25 -18.94 3.15 -6.57
CA LEU A 25 -18.09 1.94 -6.56
C LEU A 25 -16.80 2.15 -7.36
N TRP A 26 -16.86 2.81 -8.51
CA TRP A 26 -15.71 3.15 -9.32
C TRP A 26 -14.75 4.11 -8.59
N SER A 27 -15.32 5.15 -7.97
CA SER A 27 -14.55 6.10 -7.16
C SER A 27 -13.89 5.42 -5.96
N LEU A 28 -14.63 4.56 -5.27
CA LEU A 28 -14.10 3.76 -4.16
C LEU A 28 -12.99 2.82 -4.63
N PHE A 29 -13.16 2.18 -5.78
CA PHE A 29 -12.14 1.32 -6.38
C PHE A 29 -10.84 2.08 -6.64
N ILE A 30 -10.94 3.25 -7.31
CA ILE A 30 -9.77 4.10 -7.55
C ILE A 30 -9.12 4.50 -6.24
N TYR A 31 -9.89 4.94 -5.24
CA TYR A 31 -9.36 5.34 -3.93
C TYR A 31 -8.59 4.22 -3.22
N LEU A 32 -9.08 2.97 -3.31
CA LEU A 32 -8.45 1.83 -2.65
C LEU A 32 -7.18 1.33 -3.35
N PHE A 33 -7.11 1.47 -4.67
CA PHE A 33 -6.05 0.88 -5.50
C PHE A 33 -5.13 1.89 -6.18
N ALA A 34 -5.39 3.19 -6.05
CA ALA A 34 -4.53 4.21 -6.60
C ALA A 34 -3.16 4.24 -5.90
N PRO A 35 -2.08 4.50 -6.64
CA PRO A 35 -0.78 4.81 -6.05
C PRO A 35 -0.90 6.06 -5.17
N SER A 36 -0.13 6.14 -4.09
CA SER A 36 -0.16 7.30 -3.19
C SER A 36 0.47 8.56 -3.79
N GLY A 37 1.21 8.43 -4.91
CA GLY A 37 1.80 9.54 -5.64
C GLY A 37 3.05 10.16 -5.01
N GLY A 38 3.53 9.62 -3.91
CA GLY A 38 4.78 10.06 -3.29
C GLY A 38 5.98 9.64 -4.14
N LYS A 39 6.76 10.64 -4.63
CA LYS A 39 7.93 10.38 -5.50
C LYS A 39 9.15 9.88 -4.75
N ASP A 40 9.24 10.19 -3.46
CA ASP A 40 10.42 9.85 -2.68
C ASP A 40 10.44 8.36 -2.35
N ALA A 41 11.51 7.68 -2.76
CA ALA A 41 11.76 6.32 -2.35
C ALA A 41 12.22 6.32 -0.89
N LYS A 42 11.52 5.56 -0.06
CA LYS A 42 11.80 5.42 1.36
C LYS A 42 12.25 4.01 1.69
N GLN A 43 13.20 3.93 2.58
CA GLN A 43 13.66 2.65 3.11
C GLN A 43 12.72 2.20 4.23
N ILE A 44 12.10 1.05 4.05
CA ILE A 44 11.11 0.50 4.97
C ILE A 44 11.58 -0.84 5.49
N VAL A 45 11.72 -0.93 6.79
CA VAL A 45 12.13 -2.15 7.49
C VAL A 45 10.90 -2.91 7.96
N ILE A 46 10.67 -4.08 7.38
CA ILE A 46 9.61 -4.99 7.82
C ILE A 46 10.23 -6.04 8.74
N LYS A 47 9.84 -6.00 10.02
CA LYS A 47 10.35 -6.93 11.02
C LYS A 47 9.74 -8.32 10.87
N PRO A 48 10.47 -9.39 11.20
CA PRO A 48 9.92 -10.73 11.27
C PRO A 48 8.71 -10.79 12.21
N GLY A 49 7.67 -11.52 11.82
CA GLY A 49 6.46 -11.68 12.61
C GLY A 49 5.41 -10.57 12.44
N PHE A 50 5.64 -9.57 11.60
CA PHE A 50 4.62 -8.58 11.30
C PHE A 50 3.45 -9.22 10.56
N SER A 51 2.23 -8.96 11.05
CA SER A 51 1.00 -9.33 10.34
C SER A 51 0.79 -8.43 9.13
N THR A 52 0.02 -8.90 8.15
CA THR A 52 -0.38 -8.10 6.97
C THR A 52 -1.00 -6.76 7.38
N ALA A 53 -1.75 -6.73 8.49
CA ALA A 53 -2.36 -5.49 8.99
C ALA A 53 -1.33 -4.51 9.55
N GLN A 54 -0.28 -5.00 10.19
CA GLN A 54 0.83 -4.16 10.69
C GLN A 54 1.67 -3.61 9.53
N ILE A 55 1.95 -4.45 8.53
CA ILE A 55 2.65 -4.04 7.31
C ILE A 55 1.84 -2.95 6.59
N ALA A 56 0.54 -3.15 6.40
CA ALA A 56 -0.33 -2.17 5.75
C ALA A 56 -0.35 -0.81 6.47
N ARG A 57 -0.41 -0.82 7.80
CA ARG A 57 -0.34 0.40 8.61
C ARG A 57 1.00 1.11 8.50
N LEU A 58 2.09 0.35 8.52
CA LEU A 58 3.44 0.89 8.36
C LEU A 58 3.59 1.56 6.99
N LEU A 59 3.23 0.88 5.91
CA LEU A 59 3.31 1.41 4.55
C LEU A 59 2.45 2.67 4.35
N HIS A 60 1.28 2.71 4.98
CA HIS A 60 0.43 3.90 4.95
C HIS A 60 1.03 5.07 5.74
N LYS A 61 1.56 4.80 6.93
CA LYS A 61 2.24 5.81 7.76
C LYS A 61 3.42 6.44 7.02
N GLU A 62 4.18 5.63 6.28
CA GLU A 62 5.30 6.10 5.45
C GLU A 62 4.88 6.76 4.13
N GLY A 63 3.58 6.79 3.83
CA GLY A 63 3.03 7.41 2.62
C GLY A 63 3.26 6.61 1.33
N VAL A 64 3.58 5.33 1.44
CA VAL A 64 3.83 4.44 0.30
C VAL A 64 2.54 3.91 -0.31
N ILE A 65 1.50 3.75 0.50
CA ILE A 65 0.17 3.34 0.05
C ILE A 65 -0.91 4.32 0.52
N SER A 66 -1.94 4.51 -0.29
CA SER A 66 -3.06 5.39 0.03
C SER A 66 -4.03 4.78 1.04
N SER A 67 -4.25 3.46 0.99
CA SER A 67 -5.23 2.77 1.82
C SER A 67 -4.70 1.46 2.40
N PRO A 68 -4.65 1.32 3.74
CA PRO A 68 -4.31 0.05 4.39
C PRO A 68 -5.33 -1.06 4.10
N LEU A 69 -6.61 -0.70 3.95
CA LEU A 69 -7.68 -1.66 3.64
C LEU A 69 -7.53 -2.21 2.22
N GLY A 70 -7.25 -1.33 1.24
CA GLY A 70 -7.01 -1.72 -0.14
C GLY A 70 -5.81 -2.66 -0.26
N PHE A 71 -4.72 -2.36 0.43
CA PHE A 71 -3.55 -3.23 0.48
C PHE A 71 -3.87 -4.62 1.08
N ARG A 72 -4.58 -4.67 2.21
CA ARG A 72 -4.96 -5.94 2.85
C ARG A 72 -5.88 -6.78 1.96
N LEU A 73 -6.84 -6.13 1.29
CA LEU A 73 -7.73 -6.80 0.36
C LEU A 73 -6.94 -7.39 -0.82
N LEU A 74 -6.00 -6.63 -1.37
CA LEU A 74 -5.15 -7.06 -2.47
C LEU A 74 -4.28 -8.27 -2.08
N VAL A 75 -3.65 -8.22 -0.92
CA VAL A 75 -2.85 -9.34 -0.36
C VAL A 75 -3.71 -10.61 -0.21
N ARG A 76 -4.97 -10.45 0.19
CA ARG A 76 -5.92 -11.56 0.32
C ARG A 76 -6.33 -12.12 -1.05
N LEU A 77 -6.60 -11.25 -2.02
CA LEU A 77 -6.98 -11.65 -3.38
C LEU A 77 -5.83 -12.38 -4.10
N GLU A 78 -4.60 -11.92 -3.89
CA GLU A 78 -3.39 -12.56 -4.44
C GLU A 78 -2.99 -13.83 -3.66
N GLY A 79 -3.62 -14.12 -2.53
CA GLY A 79 -3.35 -15.31 -1.71
C GLY A 79 -1.96 -15.34 -1.07
N VAL A 80 -1.32 -14.18 -0.89
CA VAL A 80 0.06 -14.04 -0.40
C VAL A 80 0.16 -13.55 1.04
N GLY A 81 -0.93 -13.57 1.80
CA GLY A 81 -0.99 -13.03 3.18
C GLY A 81 0.03 -13.60 4.15
N GLY A 82 0.39 -14.88 4.00
CA GLY A 82 1.44 -15.53 4.80
C GLY A 82 2.81 -15.57 4.13
N LYS A 83 2.97 -14.97 2.93
CA LYS A 83 4.19 -15.04 2.13
C LYS A 83 4.97 -13.72 2.11
N LEU A 84 4.46 -12.68 2.75
CA LEU A 84 5.15 -11.40 2.84
C LEU A 84 6.40 -11.56 3.69
N LYS A 85 7.55 -11.30 3.08
CA LYS A 85 8.86 -11.53 3.72
C LYS A 85 9.30 -10.31 4.50
N ALA A 86 9.92 -10.56 5.65
CA ALA A 86 10.62 -9.54 6.40
C ALA A 86 11.89 -9.10 5.66
N GLY A 87 12.31 -7.87 5.86
CA GLY A 87 13.51 -7.33 5.23
C GLY A 87 13.47 -5.82 5.09
N ASN A 88 14.47 -5.29 4.42
CA ASN A 88 14.61 -3.88 4.16
C ASN A 88 14.28 -3.62 2.68
N TYR A 89 13.29 -2.78 2.45
CA TYR A 89 12.75 -2.52 1.11
C TYR A 89 12.82 -1.04 0.78
N LEU A 90 13.29 -0.71 -0.40
CA LEU A 90 13.17 0.63 -0.96
C LEU A 90 11.85 0.72 -1.71
N LEU A 91 10.90 1.47 -1.15
CA LEU A 91 9.55 1.61 -1.70
C LEU A 91 9.22 3.09 -1.90
N SER A 92 8.52 3.38 -2.98
CA SER A 92 7.99 4.72 -3.26
C SER A 92 6.48 4.68 -3.48
N GLY A 93 5.82 5.80 -3.29
CA GLY A 93 4.39 5.92 -3.57
C GLY A 93 4.05 5.97 -5.07
N GLU A 94 5.04 5.92 -5.95
CA GLU A 94 4.84 5.73 -7.40
C GLU A 94 4.51 4.27 -7.75
N LEU A 95 4.96 3.33 -6.90
CA LEU A 95 4.65 1.92 -7.08
C LEU A 95 3.16 1.68 -6.85
N SER A 96 2.54 0.93 -7.75
CA SER A 96 1.17 0.47 -7.51
C SER A 96 1.13 -0.49 -6.31
N PRO A 97 0.03 -0.53 -5.55
CA PRO A 97 -0.11 -1.46 -4.43
C PRO A 97 0.19 -2.92 -4.80
N ARG A 98 -0.12 -3.31 -6.03
CA ARG A 98 0.15 -4.66 -6.57
C ARG A 98 1.65 -4.93 -6.73
N GLN A 99 2.40 -3.95 -7.22
CA GLN A 99 3.86 -4.06 -7.35
C GLN A 99 4.51 -4.18 -5.97
N ILE A 100 4.01 -3.42 -4.99
CA ILE A 100 4.48 -3.48 -3.60
C ILE A 100 4.21 -4.88 -3.02
N VAL A 101 2.98 -5.41 -3.16
CA VAL A 101 2.64 -6.76 -2.69
C VAL A 101 3.56 -7.81 -3.30
N ARG A 102 3.81 -7.74 -4.61
CA ARG A 102 4.70 -8.67 -5.30
C ARG A 102 6.15 -8.56 -4.79
N LYS A 103 6.68 -7.34 -4.68
CA LYS A 103 8.03 -7.09 -4.16
C LYS A 103 8.22 -7.68 -2.76
N LEU A 104 7.22 -7.53 -1.88
CA LEU A 104 7.23 -8.10 -0.54
C LEU A 104 7.09 -9.64 -0.53
N ALA A 105 6.25 -10.19 -1.39
CA ALA A 105 6.04 -11.64 -1.48
C ALA A 105 7.25 -12.37 -2.06
N GLU A 106 7.91 -11.80 -3.06
CA GLU A 106 9.12 -12.32 -3.65
C GLU A 106 10.34 -12.12 -2.74
N GLY A 107 10.27 -11.16 -1.83
CA GLY A 107 11.37 -10.82 -0.92
C GLY A 107 12.51 -10.11 -1.66
N GLN A 108 12.15 -9.23 -2.60
CA GLN A 108 13.11 -8.37 -3.30
C GLN A 108 13.61 -7.28 -2.34
N VAL A 109 14.42 -7.70 -1.38
CA VAL A 109 15.05 -6.80 -0.41
C VAL A 109 16.17 -6.02 -1.09
N ASP A 110 16.20 -4.73 -0.87
CA ASP A 110 17.31 -3.91 -1.34
C ASP A 110 18.45 -4.07 -0.34
N THR A 111 19.46 -4.87 -0.72
CA THR A 111 20.65 -5.08 0.10
C THR A 111 21.49 -3.82 0.08
N ILE A 112 21.62 -3.16 1.22
CA ILE A 112 22.66 -2.14 1.37
C ILE A 112 23.97 -2.88 1.43
N SER A 113 24.76 -2.85 0.36
CA SER A 113 26.15 -3.31 0.39
C SER A 113 26.96 -2.32 1.21
N ILE A 114 27.06 -2.55 2.52
CA ILE A 114 28.04 -1.84 3.33
C ILE A 114 29.39 -2.47 3.02
N THR A 115 30.15 -1.83 2.15
CA THR A 115 31.54 -2.19 1.90
C THR A 115 32.32 -1.80 3.15
N ILE A 116 32.62 -2.78 4.01
CA ILE A 116 33.50 -2.61 5.15
C ILE A 116 34.92 -2.76 4.64
N PRO A 117 35.74 -1.68 4.59
CA PRO A 117 37.14 -1.81 4.21
C PRO A 117 37.87 -2.72 5.21
N GLU A 118 38.75 -3.60 4.69
CA GLU A 118 39.59 -4.44 5.53
C GLU A 118 40.42 -3.55 6.50
N GLY A 119 40.38 -3.89 7.79
CA GLY A 119 41.12 -3.14 8.83
C GLY A 119 40.28 -2.28 9.75
N TYR A 120 38.93 -2.22 9.55
CA TYR A 120 38.06 -1.50 10.48
C TYR A 120 37.83 -2.30 11.77
N ASN A 121 38.07 -1.63 12.90
CA ASN A 121 37.83 -2.21 14.21
C ASN A 121 36.32 -2.15 14.55
N THR A 122 35.81 -3.03 15.42
CA THR A 122 34.41 -3.23 15.76
C THR A 122 33.69 -1.92 16.17
N LYS A 123 34.37 -0.97 16.79
CA LYS A 123 33.81 0.33 17.17
C LYS A 123 33.57 1.25 15.96
N GLN A 124 34.39 1.14 14.92
CA GLN A 124 34.27 1.93 13.69
C GLN A 124 33.16 1.39 12.79
N ILE A 125 32.91 0.07 12.83
CA ILE A 125 31.80 -0.58 12.12
C ILE A 125 30.46 -0.13 12.72
N ALA A 126 30.33 -0.07 14.06
CA ALA A 126 29.13 0.39 14.72
C ALA A 126 28.77 1.84 14.35
N SER A 127 29.75 2.74 14.27
CA SER A 127 29.53 4.15 13.88
C SER A 127 29.14 4.33 12.40
N LEU A 128 29.57 3.42 11.53
CA LEU A 128 29.18 3.40 10.10
C LEU A 128 27.73 2.96 9.90
N VAL A 129 27.25 2.03 10.72
CA VAL A 129 25.87 1.53 10.68
C VAL A 129 24.88 2.56 11.25
N GLU A 130 25.29 3.36 12.23
CA GLU A 130 24.44 4.43 12.79
C GLU A 130 24.29 5.65 11.86
N LYS A 131 25.17 5.83 10.88
CA LYS A 131 25.25 7.03 10.03
C LYS A 131 24.53 6.86 8.69
N ASN A 132 24.06 5.67 8.35
CA ASN A 132 23.25 5.34 7.19
C ASN A 132 21.88 4.85 7.61
#